data_6faf7ee8982977698d720513d6139fe5
#
_entry.id   6faf7ee8982977698d720513d6139fe5
#
_cell.length_a   1.000
_cell.length_b   1.000
_cell.length_c   1.000
_cell.angle_alpha   90.00
_cell.angle_beta   90.00
_cell.angle_gamma   90.00
#
_symmetry.space_group_name_H-M   'P 1'
#
loop_
_entity.id
_entity.type
_entity.pdbx_description
1 polymer ?
#
loop_
_entity_poly.entity_id
_entity_poly.type
_entity_poly.pdbx_seq_one_letter_code
_entity_poly.pdbx_strand_id
1 'polypeptide(L)'
;MPGKRFWIVFALLAVVVGLLAACAPAAAPEAPAGEQAAAPAAGGSEAGGETLNVWITWGDNPAQIQSLFNQYGEANGVEVVVNSPVDDDKVIAALSGSEPPDVLVLSGPDNVSTWVTEGLLEPLDDLAVANGIDLGDIYPAMLAQGKRGDSLYALPWGSDTYGLYWNKDLFEEAGLDPEKPPQTLDELVEYADKLTKVDADGTITQIGFVPDFSWGHIEQYAPMFGGYWISDDGTQVLLDSQPVIDALKWQQQFYTKYDPEEVLRFVSSTGDYASAENGFMAGKVAMTVDGEWMTGPNFIEGLKPDLWYGVAPFPYPADHPERANTNTIGGTVAVIPSGVKDVDASAKLLAWMMSPEVVADEMVANFNLPSSKTAAEDPRFHENEKFVVFMDLANDPNAMSQIYTPISTEIATELDLIQEQVLHAGADPEPLLQAAQEKFQTELDKALGQ
;
A
#
# COMPACT_ATOMS: atom_id res chain seq x y z
N MET A 1 41.38 -6.89 -50.38
CA MET A 1 42.45 -7.18 -49.41
C MET A 1 41.93 -6.88 -48.01
N PRO A 2 41.56 -7.89 -47.24
CA PRO A 2 41.13 -7.73 -45.84
C PRO A 2 42.25 -8.25 -44.94
N GLY A 3 42.98 -7.38 -44.28
CA GLY A 3 44.11 -7.86 -43.50
C GLY A 3 44.69 -6.89 -42.47
N LYS A 4 44.15 -5.71 -42.25
CA LYS A 4 44.75 -4.72 -41.34
C LYS A 4 43.85 -4.25 -40.19
N ARG A 5 42.61 -4.71 -40.07
CA ARG A 5 41.71 -4.31 -38.95
C ARG A 5 41.65 -5.30 -37.78
N PHE A 6 42.21 -6.48 -37.92
CA PHE A 6 42.15 -7.53 -36.90
C PHE A 6 43.29 -7.44 -35.85
N TRP A 7 44.38 -6.72 -36.12
CA TRP A 7 45.50 -6.60 -35.21
C TRP A 7 45.45 -5.42 -34.26
N ILE A 8 44.57 -4.46 -34.49
CA ILE A 8 44.44 -3.28 -33.59
C ILE A 8 43.55 -3.60 -32.40
N VAL A 9 42.62 -4.52 -32.49
CA VAL A 9 41.73 -4.92 -31.39
C VAL A 9 42.47 -5.80 -30.35
N PHE A 10 43.45 -6.62 -30.78
CA PHE A 10 44.25 -7.43 -29.86
C PHE A 10 45.35 -6.65 -29.13
N ALA A 11 45.81 -5.57 -29.68
CA ALA A 11 46.84 -4.71 -29.01
C ALA A 11 46.21 -3.82 -27.92
N LEU A 12 44.92 -3.46 -28.02
CA LEU A 12 44.21 -2.69 -26.97
C LEU A 12 43.78 -3.56 -25.78
N LEU A 13 43.55 -4.85 -25.99
CA LEU A 13 43.18 -5.76 -24.87
C LEU A 13 44.39 -6.12 -23.98
N ALA A 14 45.61 -6.11 -24.55
CA ALA A 14 46.85 -6.42 -23.79
C ALA A 14 47.33 -5.26 -22.94
N VAL A 15 46.92 -4.03 -23.20
CA VAL A 15 47.30 -2.83 -22.44
C VAL A 15 46.37 -2.64 -21.22
N VAL A 16 45.13 -3.10 -21.27
CA VAL A 16 44.19 -2.99 -20.15
C VAL A 16 44.46 -4.02 -19.03
N VAL A 17 45.00 -5.17 -19.37
CA VAL A 17 45.38 -6.21 -18.36
C VAL A 17 46.70 -5.86 -17.64
N GLY A 18 47.54 -5.02 -18.22
CA GLY A 18 48.83 -4.61 -17.62
C GLY A 18 48.76 -3.46 -16.60
N LEU A 19 47.64 -2.74 -16.52
CA LEU A 19 47.48 -1.56 -15.64
C LEU A 19 46.73 -1.86 -14.32
N LEU A 20 46.28 -3.09 -14.08
CA LEU A 20 45.61 -3.51 -12.86
C LEU A 20 46.54 -4.12 -11.78
N ALA A 21 47.86 -4.17 -12.03
CA ALA A 21 48.81 -4.82 -11.10
C ALA A 21 49.69 -3.85 -10.30
N ALA A 22 49.44 -2.55 -10.31
CA ALA A 22 50.34 -1.55 -9.71
C ALA A 22 49.66 -0.50 -8.82
N CYS A 23 48.64 -0.85 -8.04
CA CYS A 23 48.16 -0.02 -6.92
C CYS A 23 47.66 -0.91 -5.78
N ALA A 24 48.60 -1.38 -4.97
CA ALA A 24 48.26 -1.79 -3.60
C ALA A 24 48.28 -0.50 -2.74
N PRO A 25 47.17 -0.16 -2.06
CA PRO A 25 47.24 0.94 -1.08
C PRO A 25 48.03 0.52 0.13
N ALA A 26 48.93 1.39 0.58
CA ALA A 26 49.66 1.27 1.82
C ALA A 26 48.68 1.12 2.99
N ALA A 27 48.96 0.19 3.91
CA ALA A 27 48.21 -0.02 5.11
C ALA A 27 48.06 1.28 5.90
N ALA A 28 46.83 1.72 6.12
CA ALA A 28 46.51 2.75 7.10
C ALA A 28 46.69 2.15 8.52
N PRO A 29 47.08 2.93 9.52
CA PRO A 29 47.23 2.44 10.89
C PRO A 29 45.88 1.99 11.44
N GLU A 30 45.86 0.84 12.09
CA GLU A 30 44.72 0.28 12.81
C GLU A 30 44.20 1.31 13.82
N ALA A 31 42.94 1.72 13.63
CA ALA A 31 42.17 2.39 14.67
C ALA A 31 41.83 1.36 15.77
N PRO A 32 41.81 1.74 17.05
CA PRO A 32 41.51 0.80 18.13
C PRO A 32 40.10 0.22 17.94
N ALA A 33 40.00 -1.08 18.12
CA ALA A 33 38.76 -1.81 18.07
C ALA A 33 37.74 -1.15 19.01
N GLY A 34 36.74 -0.48 18.42
CA GLY A 34 35.52 -0.14 19.11
C GLY A 34 34.78 -1.44 19.43
N GLU A 35 34.43 -1.61 20.68
CA GLU A 35 33.56 -2.68 21.16
C GLU A 35 32.34 -2.75 20.25
N GLN A 36 32.28 -3.77 19.41
CA GLN A 36 31.02 -4.23 18.84
C GLN A 36 30.14 -4.57 20.02
N ALA A 37 29.09 -3.79 20.25
CA ALA A 37 28.02 -4.17 21.14
C ALA A 37 27.56 -5.57 20.68
N ALA A 38 27.82 -6.56 21.49
CA ALA A 38 27.29 -7.89 21.29
C ALA A 38 25.76 -7.75 21.24
N ALA A 39 25.14 -8.25 20.18
CA ALA A 39 23.72 -8.50 20.16
C ALA A 39 23.36 -9.21 21.48
N PRO A 40 22.27 -8.85 22.14
CA PRO A 40 21.86 -9.55 23.35
C PRO A 40 21.74 -11.01 22.97
N ALA A 41 22.53 -11.84 23.61
CA ALA A 41 22.38 -13.28 23.53
C ALA A 41 20.94 -13.60 23.91
N ALA A 42 20.20 -14.20 22.99
CA ALA A 42 18.92 -14.80 23.29
C ALA A 42 19.14 -15.71 24.50
N GLY A 43 18.62 -15.30 25.63
CA GLY A 43 18.55 -16.12 26.83
C GLY A 43 17.63 -17.28 26.49
N GLY A 44 18.20 -18.43 26.15
CA GLY A 44 17.45 -19.66 25.93
C GLY A 44 16.72 -20.01 27.21
N SER A 45 15.44 -19.82 27.22
CA SER A 45 14.50 -20.63 27.98
C SER A 45 14.31 -21.90 27.15
N GLU A 46 14.96 -23.00 27.54
CA GLU A 46 14.58 -24.35 27.08
C GLU A 46 13.23 -24.72 27.77
N ALA A 47 12.16 -24.08 27.33
CA ALA A 47 10.85 -24.69 27.33
C ALA A 47 10.68 -25.24 25.91
N GLY A 48 10.63 -26.55 25.72
CA GLY A 48 10.32 -27.18 24.45
C GLY A 48 8.87 -26.91 24.06
N GLY A 49 8.53 -25.62 23.83
CA GLY A 49 7.24 -25.13 23.35
C GLY A 49 7.32 -24.98 21.83
N GLU A 50 6.21 -25.23 21.20
CA GLU A 50 5.97 -24.97 19.77
C GLU A 50 6.22 -23.48 19.47
N THR A 51 6.92 -23.18 18.40
CA THR A 51 7.14 -21.80 17.92
C THR A 51 6.30 -21.59 16.69
N LEU A 52 5.46 -20.54 16.70
CA LEU A 52 4.68 -20.08 15.55
C LEU A 52 5.33 -18.82 14.95
N ASN A 53 5.48 -18.80 13.63
CA ASN A 53 6.06 -17.67 12.91
C ASN A 53 4.97 -16.91 12.16
N VAL A 54 4.85 -15.63 12.47
CA VAL A 54 3.96 -14.70 11.78
C VAL A 54 4.80 -13.77 10.93
N TRP A 55 4.50 -13.69 9.65
CA TRP A 55 5.12 -12.72 8.76
C TRP A 55 4.11 -11.66 8.36
N ILE A 56 4.55 -10.39 8.36
CA ILE A 56 3.73 -9.23 8.03
C ILE A 56 4.47 -8.42 6.98
N THR A 57 3.83 -8.08 5.86
CA THR A 57 4.47 -7.36 4.75
C THR A 57 4.63 -5.87 4.99
N TRP A 58 3.99 -5.32 6.02
CA TRP A 58 4.14 -3.92 6.45
C TRP A 58 4.77 -3.84 7.85
N GLY A 59 5.22 -2.63 8.27
CA GLY A 59 6.02 -2.53 9.49
C GLY A 59 6.00 -1.17 10.18
N ASP A 60 4.82 -0.58 10.37
CA ASP A 60 4.70 0.74 10.99
C ASP A 60 5.08 0.72 12.49
N ASN A 61 4.74 -0.37 13.20
CA ASN A 61 5.07 -0.55 14.61
C ASN A 61 5.36 -2.02 14.98
N PRO A 62 6.48 -2.61 14.51
CA PRO A 62 6.80 -4.03 14.74
C PRO A 62 6.85 -4.43 16.22
N ALA A 63 7.30 -3.54 17.09
CA ALA A 63 7.43 -3.82 18.52
C ALA A 63 6.06 -3.95 19.20
N GLN A 64 5.10 -3.12 18.82
CA GLN A 64 3.72 -3.18 19.34
C GLN A 64 3.05 -4.48 18.86
N ILE A 65 3.20 -4.80 17.57
CA ILE A 65 2.66 -6.03 16.99
C ILE A 65 3.23 -7.26 17.70
N GLN A 66 4.55 -7.34 17.89
CA GLN A 66 5.17 -8.43 18.64
C GLN A 66 4.61 -8.50 20.07
N SER A 67 4.39 -7.36 20.73
CA SER A 67 3.80 -7.32 22.08
C SER A 67 2.38 -7.87 22.12
N LEU A 68 1.57 -7.59 21.08
CA LEU A 68 0.22 -8.14 20.96
C LEU A 68 0.29 -9.68 20.81
N PHE A 69 1.11 -10.20 19.92
CA PHE A 69 1.25 -11.65 19.70
C PHE A 69 1.85 -12.39 20.89
N ASN A 70 2.66 -11.74 21.73
CA ASN A 70 3.15 -12.32 22.98
C ASN A 70 2.00 -12.69 23.93
N GLN A 71 0.87 -11.97 23.90
CA GLN A 71 -0.31 -12.28 24.74
C GLN A 71 -0.89 -13.64 24.35
N TYR A 72 -0.96 -13.96 23.03
CA TYR A 72 -1.36 -15.30 22.58
C TYR A 72 -0.37 -16.35 23.04
N GLY A 73 0.92 -16.09 22.90
CA GLY A 73 1.99 -16.99 23.31
C GLY A 73 1.92 -17.34 24.79
N GLU A 74 1.78 -16.33 25.65
CA GLU A 74 1.66 -16.52 27.11
C GLU A 74 0.40 -17.30 27.49
N ALA A 75 -0.74 -17.01 26.85
CA ALA A 75 -2.01 -17.65 27.13
C ALA A 75 -2.04 -19.14 26.70
N ASN A 76 -1.30 -19.50 25.66
CA ASN A 76 -1.31 -20.84 25.06
C ASN A 76 -0.03 -21.67 25.33
N GLY A 77 0.99 -21.08 25.96
CA GLY A 77 2.25 -21.76 26.26
C GLY A 77 3.11 -22.06 25.03
N VAL A 78 3.00 -21.23 23.99
CA VAL A 78 3.76 -21.29 22.73
C VAL A 78 4.58 -20.00 22.56
N GLU A 79 5.64 -20.06 21.77
CA GLU A 79 6.37 -18.87 21.37
C GLU A 79 5.81 -18.37 20.03
N VAL A 80 5.49 -17.05 19.92
CA VAL A 80 5.11 -16.44 18.66
C VAL A 80 6.17 -15.44 18.25
N VAL A 81 6.76 -15.66 17.08
CA VAL A 81 7.79 -14.78 16.50
C VAL A 81 7.19 -14.01 15.33
N VAL A 82 7.14 -12.69 15.45
CA VAL A 82 6.66 -11.79 14.39
C VAL A 82 7.85 -11.26 13.60
N ASN A 83 7.80 -11.41 12.29
CA ASN A 83 8.72 -10.77 11.35
C ASN A 83 7.95 -9.68 10.59
N SER A 84 8.34 -8.43 10.75
CA SER A 84 7.70 -7.25 10.15
C SER A 84 8.75 -6.12 10.02
N PRO A 85 8.85 -5.44 8.86
CA PRO A 85 8.27 -5.84 7.59
C PRO A 85 9.00 -7.01 6.94
N VAL A 86 8.31 -7.74 6.06
CA VAL A 86 8.92 -8.78 5.22
C VAL A 86 8.70 -8.42 3.75
N ASP A 87 9.79 -8.39 2.99
CA ASP A 87 9.76 -8.08 1.56
C ASP A 87 9.03 -9.15 0.74
N ASP A 88 8.33 -8.76 -0.31
CA ASP A 88 7.56 -9.63 -1.19
C ASP A 88 8.41 -10.76 -1.81
N ASP A 89 9.63 -10.47 -2.24
CA ASP A 89 10.56 -11.50 -2.77
C ASP A 89 10.82 -12.62 -1.75
N LYS A 90 10.93 -12.25 -0.47
CA LYS A 90 11.11 -13.21 0.62
C LYS A 90 9.84 -14.02 0.88
N VAL A 91 8.67 -13.39 0.78
CA VAL A 91 7.37 -14.07 0.88
C VAL A 91 7.23 -15.10 -0.23
N ILE A 92 7.43 -14.71 -1.49
CA ILE A 92 7.34 -15.59 -2.66
C ILE A 92 8.32 -16.77 -2.53
N ALA A 93 9.55 -16.51 -2.09
CA ALA A 93 10.55 -17.56 -1.87
C ALA A 93 10.13 -18.55 -0.77
N ALA A 94 9.50 -18.08 0.30
CA ALA A 94 9.03 -18.93 1.41
C ALA A 94 7.81 -19.78 1.00
N LEU A 95 6.83 -19.19 0.30
CA LEU A 95 5.66 -19.90 -0.21
C LEU A 95 6.04 -21.02 -1.19
N SER A 96 7.07 -20.79 -2.01
CA SER A 96 7.60 -21.80 -2.95
C SER A 96 8.56 -22.78 -2.28
N GLY A 97 8.94 -22.54 -1.04
CA GLY A 97 9.90 -23.32 -0.27
C GLY A 97 9.27 -24.42 0.58
N SER A 98 10.05 -24.93 1.54
CA SER A 98 9.63 -26.00 2.45
C SER A 98 9.29 -25.50 3.87
N GLU A 99 9.49 -24.23 4.16
CA GLU A 99 9.31 -23.64 5.49
C GLU A 99 8.62 -22.26 5.39
N PRO A 100 7.33 -22.23 4.98
CA PRO A 100 6.54 -21.01 4.99
C PRO A 100 6.25 -20.58 6.45
N PRO A 101 5.89 -19.29 6.69
CA PRO A 101 5.38 -18.86 8.00
C PRO A 101 4.06 -19.55 8.33
N ASP A 102 3.75 -19.70 9.63
CA ASP A 102 2.50 -20.32 10.09
C ASP A 102 1.27 -19.44 9.77
N VAL A 103 1.43 -18.13 9.83
CA VAL A 103 0.45 -17.14 9.35
C VAL A 103 1.18 -16.05 8.58
N LEU A 104 0.64 -15.67 7.45
CA LEU A 104 1.13 -14.55 6.64
C LEU A 104 0.06 -13.46 6.59
N VAL A 105 0.44 -12.24 6.95
CA VAL A 105 -0.40 -11.03 6.91
C VAL A 105 0.09 -10.13 5.79
N LEU A 106 -0.80 -9.80 4.88
CA LEU A 106 -0.53 -9.03 3.67
C LEU A 106 -1.14 -7.63 3.79
N SER A 107 -0.50 -6.64 3.22
CA SER A 107 -1.04 -5.28 3.10
C SER A 107 -2.29 -5.20 2.22
N GLY A 108 -2.50 -6.19 1.35
CA GLY A 108 -3.67 -6.31 0.49
C GLY A 108 -3.85 -7.72 -0.04
N PRO A 109 -5.02 -8.04 -0.62
CA PRO A 109 -5.33 -9.38 -1.15
C PRO A 109 -4.89 -9.60 -2.60
N ASP A 110 -4.09 -8.71 -3.20
CA ASP A 110 -3.71 -8.71 -4.62
C ASP A 110 -3.16 -10.05 -5.09
N ASN A 111 -2.25 -10.62 -4.32
CA ASN A 111 -1.59 -11.88 -4.63
C ASN A 111 -2.41 -13.13 -4.29
N VAL A 112 -3.50 -13.00 -3.50
CA VAL A 112 -4.26 -14.16 -3.01
C VAL A 112 -4.83 -15.00 -4.15
N SER A 113 -5.35 -14.37 -5.21
CA SER A 113 -5.91 -15.10 -6.36
C SER A 113 -4.87 -15.94 -7.10
N THR A 114 -3.70 -15.38 -7.32
CA THR A 114 -2.56 -16.06 -7.96
C THR A 114 -2.10 -17.24 -7.11
N TRP A 115 -1.86 -17.02 -5.82
CA TRP A 115 -1.38 -18.07 -4.91
C TRP A 115 -2.41 -19.19 -4.69
N VAL A 116 -3.71 -18.89 -4.72
CA VAL A 116 -4.76 -19.91 -4.71
C VAL A 116 -4.67 -20.79 -5.97
N THR A 117 -4.51 -20.18 -7.15
CA THR A 117 -4.37 -20.91 -8.41
C THR A 117 -3.14 -21.81 -8.42
N GLU A 118 -2.06 -21.39 -7.77
CA GLU A 118 -0.81 -22.12 -7.62
C GLU A 118 -0.84 -23.17 -6.48
N GLY A 119 -1.92 -23.21 -5.70
CA GLY A 119 -2.07 -24.14 -4.58
C GLY A 119 -1.19 -23.81 -3.37
N LEU A 120 -0.83 -22.55 -3.18
CA LEU A 120 0.09 -22.08 -2.13
C LEU A 120 -0.61 -21.68 -0.83
N LEU A 121 -1.95 -21.66 -0.80
CA LEU A 121 -2.74 -21.27 0.37
C LEU A 121 -3.69 -22.38 0.80
N GLU A 122 -3.90 -22.51 2.11
CA GLU A 122 -4.92 -23.39 2.68
C GLU A 122 -6.33 -22.76 2.55
N PRO A 123 -7.35 -23.55 2.20
CA PRO A 123 -8.75 -23.08 2.30
C PRO A 123 -9.16 -22.91 3.76
N LEU A 124 -9.83 -21.82 4.07
CA LEU A 124 -10.14 -21.42 5.45
C LEU A 124 -11.59 -21.74 5.88
N ASP A 125 -12.48 -22.18 4.99
CA ASP A 125 -13.89 -22.40 5.30
C ASP A 125 -14.11 -23.33 6.51
N ASP A 126 -13.57 -24.53 6.46
CA ASP A 126 -13.68 -25.52 7.54
C ASP A 126 -12.88 -25.10 8.78
N LEU A 127 -11.72 -24.47 8.58
CA LEU A 127 -10.86 -24.00 9.66
C LEU A 127 -11.52 -22.87 10.45
N ALA A 128 -12.20 -21.93 9.76
CA ALA A 128 -12.94 -20.85 10.39
C ALA A 128 -14.09 -21.41 11.26
N VAL A 129 -14.87 -22.35 10.73
CA VAL A 129 -15.95 -23.00 11.48
C VAL A 129 -15.42 -23.79 12.68
N ALA A 130 -14.37 -24.59 12.47
CA ALA A 130 -13.80 -25.42 13.53
C ALA A 130 -13.21 -24.61 14.69
N ASN A 131 -12.71 -23.41 14.41
CA ASN A 131 -12.09 -22.52 15.41
C ASN A 131 -13.01 -21.39 15.87
N GLY A 132 -14.30 -21.40 15.45
CA GLY A 132 -15.32 -20.49 15.95
C GLY A 132 -15.20 -19.05 15.48
N ILE A 133 -14.58 -18.81 14.30
CA ILE A 133 -14.52 -17.48 13.70
C ILE A 133 -15.92 -17.11 13.21
N ASP A 134 -16.46 -16.00 13.70
CA ASP A 134 -17.77 -15.48 13.26
C ASP A 134 -17.61 -14.67 11.97
N LEU A 135 -17.74 -15.34 10.83
CA LEU A 135 -17.71 -14.68 9.52
C LEU A 135 -18.87 -13.69 9.33
N GLY A 136 -19.95 -13.79 10.13
CA GLY A 136 -21.08 -12.86 10.11
C GLY A 136 -20.75 -11.50 10.76
N ASP A 137 -19.76 -11.45 11.62
CA ASP A 137 -19.26 -10.22 12.24
C ASP A 137 -18.37 -9.40 11.30
N ILE A 138 -17.75 -10.04 10.30
CA ILE A 138 -16.92 -9.36 9.31
C ILE A 138 -17.80 -8.57 8.32
N TYR A 139 -17.35 -7.39 7.90
CA TYR A 139 -18.02 -6.63 6.85
C TYR A 139 -18.03 -7.41 5.53
N PRO A 140 -19.22 -7.57 4.88
CA PRO A 140 -19.33 -8.42 3.70
C PRO A 140 -18.40 -8.03 2.53
N ALA A 141 -18.21 -6.74 2.32
CA ALA A 141 -17.31 -6.22 1.28
C ALA A 141 -15.85 -6.64 1.51
N MET A 142 -15.39 -6.62 2.77
CA MET A 142 -14.05 -7.06 3.13
C MET A 142 -13.90 -8.57 3.05
N LEU A 143 -14.90 -9.32 3.56
CA LEU A 143 -14.89 -10.79 3.48
C LEU A 143 -14.86 -11.29 2.02
N ALA A 144 -15.50 -10.56 1.09
CA ALA A 144 -15.49 -10.90 -0.33
C ALA A 144 -14.07 -10.88 -0.92
N GLN A 145 -13.19 -10.02 -0.44
CA GLN A 145 -11.79 -9.93 -0.91
C GLN A 145 -10.98 -11.20 -0.63
N GLY A 146 -11.31 -11.93 0.44
CA GLY A 146 -10.66 -13.19 0.81
C GLY A 146 -11.17 -14.41 0.05
N LYS A 147 -12.26 -14.28 -0.73
CA LYS A 147 -12.89 -15.39 -1.44
C LYS A 147 -12.35 -15.55 -2.85
N ARG A 148 -12.27 -16.83 -3.27
CA ARG A 148 -12.03 -17.21 -4.66
C ARG A 148 -13.04 -18.30 -5.03
N GLY A 149 -13.95 -17.96 -5.95
CA GLY A 149 -15.15 -18.75 -6.14
C GLY A 149 -15.99 -18.81 -4.86
N ASP A 150 -16.39 -20.00 -4.45
CA ASP A 150 -17.18 -20.22 -3.23
C ASP A 150 -16.32 -20.42 -1.97
N SER A 151 -14.98 -20.52 -2.11
CA SER A 151 -14.08 -20.84 -1.00
C SER A 151 -13.35 -19.62 -0.47
N LEU A 152 -13.12 -19.61 0.84
CA LEU A 152 -12.40 -18.59 1.57
C LEU A 152 -10.93 -19.00 1.72
N TYR A 153 -10.00 -18.10 1.38
CA TYR A 153 -8.55 -18.32 1.50
C TYR A 153 -7.83 -17.25 2.31
N ALA A 154 -8.47 -16.09 2.51
CA ALA A 154 -7.93 -15.04 3.34
C ALA A 154 -9.02 -14.46 4.24
N LEU A 155 -8.63 -14.06 5.46
CA LEU A 155 -9.50 -13.37 6.39
C LEU A 155 -9.04 -11.91 6.49
N PRO A 156 -9.92 -10.92 6.28
CA PRO A 156 -9.57 -9.51 6.44
C PRO A 156 -9.34 -9.22 7.93
N TRP A 157 -8.15 -8.75 8.28
CA TRP A 157 -7.79 -8.37 9.63
C TRP A 157 -8.10 -6.90 9.89
N GLY A 158 -7.67 -6.04 8.97
CA GLY A 158 -8.00 -4.62 8.93
C GLY A 158 -8.60 -4.21 7.60
N SER A 159 -9.04 -2.97 7.52
CA SER A 159 -9.52 -2.35 6.30
C SER A 159 -8.89 -0.99 6.13
N ASP A 160 -8.73 -0.58 4.88
CA ASP A 160 -8.18 0.72 4.52
C ASP A 160 -9.14 1.44 3.59
N THR A 161 -9.21 2.76 3.76
CA THR A 161 -9.85 3.65 2.81
C THR A 161 -9.10 4.97 2.72
N TYR A 162 -9.39 5.78 1.71
CA TYR A 162 -8.58 6.94 1.39
C TYR A 162 -9.41 8.22 1.43
N GLY A 163 -8.77 9.31 1.85
CA GLY A 163 -9.38 10.63 1.93
C GLY A 163 -8.43 11.73 1.48
N LEU A 164 -8.98 12.93 1.30
CA LEU A 164 -8.21 14.13 1.05
C LEU A 164 -7.74 14.74 2.37
N TYR A 165 -6.43 14.91 2.49
CA TYR A 165 -5.80 15.71 3.54
C TYR A 165 -5.47 17.09 3.02
N TRP A 166 -5.65 18.13 3.85
CA TRP A 166 -5.20 19.48 3.50
C TRP A 166 -4.57 20.20 4.70
N ASN A 167 -3.54 21.00 4.40
CA ASN A 167 -2.84 21.82 5.37
C ASN A 167 -3.58 23.16 5.54
N LYS A 168 -4.18 23.38 6.72
CA LYS A 168 -5.01 24.55 7.01
C LYS A 168 -4.22 25.85 7.11
N ASP A 169 -2.96 25.80 7.58
CA ASP A 169 -2.08 26.99 7.58
C ASP A 169 -1.83 27.49 6.17
N LEU A 170 -1.53 26.56 5.22
CA LEU A 170 -1.30 26.93 3.81
C LEU A 170 -2.56 27.45 3.13
N PHE A 171 -3.76 26.93 3.50
CA PHE A 171 -5.03 27.46 3.03
C PHE A 171 -5.23 28.90 3.50
N GLU A 172 -5.03 29.19 4.79
CA GLU A 172 -5.13 30.55 5.34
C GLU A 172 -4.14 31.51 4.67
N GLU A 173 -2.88 31.10 4.48
CA GLU A 173 -1.87 31.88 3.78
C GLU A 173 -2.25 32.20 2.32
N ALA A 174 -2.92 31.29 1.63
CA ALA A 174 -3.40 31.47 0.26
C ALA A 174 -4.73 32.24 0.19
N GLY A 175 -5.32 32.61 1.34
CA GLY A 175 -6.62 33.31 1.42
C GLY A 175 -7.81 32.38 1.15
N LEU A 176 -7.64 31.09 1.29
CA LEU A 176 -8.70 30.09 1.30
C LEU A 176 -9.26 29.92 2.71
N ASP A 177 -10.52 29.50 2.82
CA ASP A 177 -11.12 29.16 4.12
C ASP A 177 -10.54 27.83 4.62
N PRO A 178 -9.78 27.80 5.73
CA PRO A 178 -9.14 26.57 6.23
C PRO A 178 -10.12 25.50 6.67
N GLU A 179 -11.41 25.85 6.90
CA GLU A 179 -12.45 24.89 7.28
C GLU A 179 -13.28 24.37 6.08
N LYS A 180 -12.92 24.76 4.86
CA LYS A 180 -13.62 24.35 3.64
C LYS A 180 -12.68 23.67 2.65
N PRO A 181 -12.56 22.35 2.71
CA PRO A 181 -11.86 21.60 1.68
C PRO A 181 -12.60 21.69 0.33
N PRO A 182 -11.92 21.45 -0.80
CA PRO A 182 -12.58 21.36 -2.09
C PRO A 182 -13.56 20.17 -2.08
N GLN A 183 -14.77 20.38 -2.60
CA GLN A 183 -15.81 19.36 -2.69
C GLN A 183 -15.87 18.72 -4.08
N THR A 184 -15.45 19.46 -5.10
CA THR A 184 -15.44 18.97 -6.48
C THR A 184 -14.01 18.91 -7.02
N LEU A 185 -13.82 18.07 -8.04
CA LEU A 185 -12.53 17.95 -8.73
C LEU A 185 -12.08 19.29 -9.32
N ASP A 186 -13.02 20.12 -9.81
CA ASP A 186 -12.72 21.46 -10.32
C ASP A 186 -12.24 22.41 -9.20
N GLU A 187 -12.87 22.36 -8.03
CA GLU A 187 -12.43 23.12 -6.87
C GLU A 187 -11.04 22.67 -6.38
N LEU A 188 -10.76 21.37 -6.43
CA LEU A 188 -9.43 20.85 -6.06
C LEU A 188 -8.36 21.44 -6.99
N VAL A 189 -8.61 21.45 -8.30
CA VAL A 189 -7.70 22.06 -9.28
C VAL A 189 -7.50 23.55 -9.00
N GLU A 190 -8.60 24.29 -8.77
CA GLU A 190 -8.53 25.72 -8.45
C GLU A 190 -7.72 25.99 -7.16
N TYR A 191 -7.93 25.17 -6.13
CA TYR A 191 -7.22 25.32 -4.85
C TYR A 191 -5.75 24.93 -5.00
N ALA A 192 -5.46 23.86 -5.73
CA ALA A 192 -4.09 23.45 -6.03
C ALA A 192 -3.31 24.59 -6.71
N ASP A 193 -3.96 25.30 -7.63
CA ASP A 193 -3.36 26.44 -8.32
C ASP A 193 -3.03 27.61 -7.37
N LYS A 194 -3.93 27.92 -6.46
CA LYS A 194 -3.74 29.00 -5.47
C LYS A 194 -2.65 28.66 -4.45
N LEU A 195 -2.51 27.38 -4.16
CA LEU A 195 -1.59 26.86 -3.16
C LEU A 195 -0.18 26.58 -3.72
N THR A 196 -0.02 26.54 -5.04
CA THR A 196 1.29 26.32 -5.65
C THR A 196 2.11 27.60 -5.71
N LYS A 197 3.33 27.57 -5.21
CA LYS A 197 4.29 28.69 -5.22
C LYS A 197 5.48 28.33 -6.11
N VAL A 198 5.71 29.17 -7.13
CA VAL A 198 6.81 29.02 -8.08
C VAL A 198 7.66 30.30 -8.03
N ASP A 199 8.96 30.15 -7.87
CA ASP A 199 9.90 31.27 -7.86
C ASP A 199 10.10 31.85 -9.26
N ALA A 200 10.77 33.01 -9.33
CA ALA A 200 10.99 33.75 -10.59
C ALA A 200 11.83 32.99 -11.64
N ASP A 201 12.60 32.00 -11.21
CA ASP A 201 13.42 31.12 -12.06
C ASP A 201 12.68 29.84 -12.48
N GLY A 202 11.41 29.66 -12.08
CA GLY A 202 10.60 28.50 -12.39
C GLY A 202 10.66 27.36 -11.35
N THR A 203 11.42 27.53 -10.27
CA THR A 203 11.54 26.53 -9.21
C THR A 203 10.28 26.45 -8.37
N ILE A 204 9.70 25.26 -8.24
CA ILE A 204 8.58 25.00 -7.33
C ILE A 204 9.09 24.93 -5.89
N THR A 205 8.52 25.74 -5.02
CA THR A 205 8.86 25.80 -3.57
C THR A 205 7.75 25.26 -2.69
N GLN A 206 6.52 25.25 -3.17
CA GLN A 206 5.34 24.62 -2.58
C GLN A 206 4.41 24.18 -3.70
N ILE A 207 3.79 23.02 -3.57
CA ILE A 207 2.82 22.52 -4.55
C ILE A 207 1.47 22.28 -3.90
N GLY A 208 0.41 22.64 -4.59
CA GLY A 208 -0.95 22.51 -4.07
C GLY A 208 -1.42 21.06 -3.99
N PHE A 209 -1.17 20.28 -5.05
CA PHE A 209 -1.55 18.88 -5.15
C PHE A 209 -0.70 18.15 -6.20
N VAL A 210 -0.29 16.94 -5.92
CA VAL A 210 0.38 16.03 -6.85
C VAL A 210 -0.41 14.72 -6.85
N PRO A 211 -1.00 14.31 -7.97
CA PRO A 211 -1.96 13.21 -7.99
C PRO A 211 -1.36 11.84 -7.62
N ASP A 212 -0.10 11.60 -7.94
CA ASP A 212 0.63 10.36 -7.64
C ASP A 212 1.61 10.51 -6.45
N PHE A 213 1.40 11.54 -5.63
CA PHE A 213 2.12 11.68 -4.36
C PHE A 213 1.43 10.84 -3.29
N SER A 214 2.22 10.14 -2.47
CA SER A 214 1.72 9.26 -1.41
C SER A 214 0.89 8.09 -1.98
N TRP A 215 -0.39 7.97 -1.64
CA TRP A 215 -1.29 6.89 -2.09
C TRP A 215 -2.17 7.29 -3.28
N GLY A 216 -1.71 8.20 -4.12
CA GLY A 216 -2.43 8.70 -5.29
C GLY A 216 -2.37 7.76 -6.49
N HIS A 217 -2.70 6.48 -6.33
CA HIS A 217 -2.79 5.52 -7.43
C HIS A 217 -4.09 5.67 -8.22
N ILE A 218 -4.12 5.16 -9.46
CA ILE A 218 -5.30 5.23 -10.34
C ILE A 218 -6.53 4.57 -9.70
N GLU A 219 -6.33 3.60 -8.81
CA GLU A 219 -7.37 2.91 -8.06
C GLU A 219 -8.24 3.84 -7.22
N GLN A 220 -7.68 4.93 -6.72
CA GLN A 220 -8.43 5.92 -5.95
C GLN A 220 -9.21 6.88 -6.84
N TYR A 221 -8.77 7.09 -8.10
CA TYR A 221 -9.35 8.09 -8.99
C TYR A 221 -10.40 7.52 -9.95
N ALA A 222 -10.16 6.36 -10.57
CA ALA A 222 -11.07 5.81 -11.58
C ALA A 222 -12.52 5.63 -11.08
N PRO A 223 -12.79 5.19 -9.83
CA PRO A 223 -14.14 5.09 -9.29
C PRO A 223 -14.89 6.43 -9.25
N MET A 224 -14.19 7.54 -9.00
CA MET A 224 -14.79 8.87 -8.97
C MET A 224 -15.31 9.30 -10.34
N PHE A 225 -14.72 8.78 -11.42
CA PHE A 225 -15.21 8.96 -12.78
C PHE A 225 -16.27 7.93 -13.17
N GLY A 226 -16.63 6.99 -12.27
CA GLY A 226 -17.69 5.99 -12.43
C GLY A 226 -17.24 4.73 -13.16
N GLY A 227 -15.98 4.38 -13.08
CA GLY A 227 -15.40 3.19 -13.68
C GLY A 227 -14.49 2.42 -12.75
N TYR A 228 -14.20 1.23 -13.17
CA TYR A 228 -13.21 0.34 -12.60
C TYR A 228 -12.57 -0.44 -13.76
N TRP A 229 -11.44 -1.07 -13.54
CA TRP A 229 -10.70 -1.77 -14.62
C TRP A 229 -11.04 -3.25 -14.74
N ILE A 230 -11.88 -3.77 -13.85
CA ILE A 230 -12.43 -5.14 -13.92
C ILE A 230 -13.94 -5.06 -13.74
N SER A 231 -14.69 -5.89 -14.47
CA SER A 231 -16.14 -6.03 -14.31
C SER A 231 -16.49 -6.66 -12.96
N ASP A 232 -17.71 -6.38 -12.46
CA ASP A 232 -18.21 -6.85 -11.16
C ASP A 232 -18.15 -8.37 -10.98
N ASP A 233 -18.25 -9.12 -12.08
CA ASP A 233 -18.15 -10.58 -12.08
C ASP A 233 -16.71 -11.12 -12.24
N GLY A 234 -15.73 -10.22 -12.36
CA GLY A 234 -14.32 -10.58 -12.50
C GLY A 234 -13.94 -11.22 -13.84
N THR A 235 -14.79 -11.11 -14.88
CA THR A 235 -14.59 -11.82 -16.16
C THR A 235 -14.11 -10.93 -17.31
N GLN A 236 -14.21 -9.61 -17.16
CA GLN A 236 -13.84 -8.66 -18.19
C GLN A 236 -12.84 -7.64 -17.66
N VAL A 237 -11.81 -7.38 -18.44
CA VAL A 237 -10.90 -6.24 -18.25
C VAL A 237 -11.57 -5.00 -18.86
N LEU A 238 -11.49 -3.85 -18.20
CA LEU A 238 -12.14 -2.59 -18.58
C LEU A 238 -11.17 -1.40 -18.58
N LEU A 239 -9.90 -1.66 -18.85
CA LEU A 239 -8.81 -0.67 -18.78
C LEU A 239 -9.01 0.49 -19.76
N ASP A 240 -9.51 0.23 -20.96
CA ASP A 240 -9.75 1.26 -22.00
C ASP A 240 -11.12 1.93 -21.87
N SER A 241 -11.81 1.74 -20.75
CA SER A 241 -13.08 2.41 -20.48
C SER A 241 -12.91 3.92 -20.33
N GLN A 242 -13.92 4.68 -20.75
CA GLN A 242 -13.86 6.14 -20.71
C GLN A 242 -13.57 6.70 -19.30
N PRO A 243 -14.16 6.16 -18.20
CA PRO A 243 -13.83 6.60 -16.85
C PRO A 243 -12.35 6.47 -16.46
N VAL A 244 -11.69 5.37 -16.84
CA VAL A 244 -10.25 5.18 -16.56
C VAL A 244 -9.40 6.16 -17.37
N ILE A 245 -9.76 6.37 -18.64
CA ILE A 245 -9.10 7.36 -19.51
C ILE A 245 -9.27 8.78 -18.93
N ASP A 246 -10.49 9.14 -18.50
CA ASP A 246 -10.77 10.47 -17.96
C ASP A 246 -10.05 10.71 -16.63
N ALA A 247 -9.94 9.70 -15.79
CA ALA A 247 -9.19 9.76 -14.53
C ALA A 247 -7.70 10.05 -14.78
N LEU A 248 -7.07 9.38 -15.75
CA LEU A 248 -5.67 9.64 -16.10
C LEU A 248 -5.48 11.02 -16.73
N LYS A 249 -6.38 11.44 -17.64
CA LYS A 249 -6.35 12.79 -18.23
C LYS A 249 -6.53 13.88 -17.18
N TRP A 250 -7.40 13.65 -16.19
CA TRP A 250 -7.58 14.56 -15.07
C TRP A 250 -6.31 14.67 -14.22
N GLN A 251 -5.64 13.58 -13.93
CA GLN A 251 -4.37 13.61 -13.21
C GLN A 251 -3.26 14.29 -14.00
N GLN A 252 -3.17 14.04 -15.30
CA GLN A 252 -2.13 14.59 -16.20
C GLN A 252 -2.10 16.12 -16.20
N GLN A 253 -3.23 16.80 -15.98
CA GLN A 253 -3.29 18.27 -15.99
C GLN A 253 -2.39 18.92 -14.93
N PHE A 254 -2.17 18.26 -13.79
CA PHE A 254 -1.29 18.77 -12.72
C PHE A 254 0.18 18.80 -13.12
N TYR A 255 0.58 17.88 -13.99
CA TYR A 255 1.94 17.84 -14.55
C TYR A 255 2.09 18.74 -15.78
N THR A 256 1.11 18.76 -16.67
CA THR A 256 1.20 19.58 -17.90
C THR A 256 1.18 21.08 -17.63
N LYS A 257 0.67 21.50 -16.49
CA LYS A 257 0.64 22.91 -16.07
C LYS A 257 2.01 23.43 -15.67
N TYR A 258 2.83 22.59 -15.12
CA TYR A 258 4.21 22.86 -14.71
C TYR A 258 5.15 22.01 -15.58
N ASP A 259 6.46 22.26 -15.50
CA ASP A 259 7.43 21.34 -16.11
C ASP A 259 7.40 20.02 -15.34
N PRO A 260 7.08 18.87 -15.96
CA PRO A 260 7.05 17.57 -15.27
C PRO A 260 8.37 17.23 -14.56
N GLU A 261 9.53 17.57 -15.17
CA GLU A 261 10.84 17.36 -14.54
C GLU A 261 10.98 18.17 -13.25
N GLU A 262 10.38 19.38 -13.20
CA GLU A 262 10.41 20.22 -12.02
C GLU A 262 9.48 19.69 -10.91
N VAL A 263 8.31 19.17 -11.26
CA VAL A 263 7.41 18.50 -10.30
C VAL A 263 8.11 17.29 -9.68
N LEU A 264 8.72 16.44 -10.51
CA LEU A 264 9.47 15.25 -10.05
C LEU A 264 10.67 15.64 -9.18
N ARG A 265 11.43 16.68 -9.57
CA ARG A 265 12.53 17.22 -8.78
C ARG A 265 12.03 17.70 -7.41
N PHE A 266 10.88 18.39 -7.37
CA PHE A 266 10.29 18.87 -6.15
C PHE A 266 9.87 17.71 -5.24
N VAL A 267 9.12 16.74 -5.74
CA VAL A 267 8.68 15.55 -5.00
C VAL A 267 9.88 14.78 -4.45
N SER A 268 10.93 14.55 -5.28
CA SER A 268 12.16 13.88 -4.85
C SER A 268 12.97 14.63 -3.79
N SER A 269 12.65 15.92 -3.56
CA SER A 269 13.26 16.75 -2.52
C SER A 269 12.53 16.68 -1.17
N THR A 270 11.39 16.00 -1.11
CA THR A 270 10.65 15.76 0.13
C THR A 270 11.27 14.60 0.89
N GLY A 271 10.98 14.49 2.18
CA GLY A 271 11.47 13.39 3.01
C GLY A 271 10.69 12.10 2.78
N ASP A 272 11.17 11.04 3.44
CA ASP A 272 10.55 9.72 3.40
C ASP A 272 9.10 9.77 3.90
N TYR A 273 8.29 8.82 3.42
CA TYR A 273 6.85 8.73 3.72
C TYR A 273 6.56 8.81 5.22
N ALA A 274 7.15 7.93 6.02
CA ALA A 274 6.99 7.90 7.48
C ALA A 274 8.02 8.79 8.19
N SER A 275 8.10 10.07 7.82
CA SER A 275 8.99 11.05 8.46
C SER A 275 8.34 12.42 8.61
N ALA A 276 8.80 13.22 9.58
CA ALA A 276 8.32 14.60 9.75
C ALA A 276 8.66 15.53 8.57
N GLU A 277 9.59 15.10 7.70
CA GLU A 277 10.00 15.76 6.46
C GLU A 277 9.20 15.31 5.24
N ASN A 278 8.24 14.36 5.40
CA ASN A 278 7.25 14.03 4.36
C ASN A 278 6.66 15.33 3.78
N GLY A 279 6.49 15.39 2.46
CA GLY A 279 6.10 16.62 1.77
C GLY A 279 4.85 17.31 2.34
N PHE A 280 3.85 16.55 2.74
CA PHE A 280 2.63 17.07 3.37
C PHE A 280 2.90 17.53 4.81
N MET A 281 3.53 16.71 5.64
CA MET A 281 3.84 17.05 7.04
C MET A 281 4.82 18.23 7.15
N ALA A 282 5.73 18.38 6.19
CA ALA A 282 6.67 19.49 6.12
C ALA A 282 6.06 20.78 5.55
N GLY A 283 4.77 20.78 5.13
CA GLY A 283 4.10 21.94 4.54
C GLY A 283 4.61 22.30 3.14
N LYS A 284 5.20 21.36 2.42
CA LYS A 284 5.63 21.54 1.02
C LYS A 284 4.53 21.14 0.03
N VAL A 285 3.77 20.10 0.33
CA VAL A 285 2.57 19.66 -0.39
C VAL A 285 1.35 20.08 0.41
N ALA A 286 0.46 20.87 -0.19
CA ALA A 286 -0.66 21.45 0.55
C ALA A 286 -1.87 20.53 0.70
N MET A 287 -2.10 19.65 -0.28
CA MET A 287 -3.16 18.65 -0.27
C MET A 287 -2.59 17.31 -0.77
N THR A 288 -3.04 16.21 -0.19
CA THR A 288 -2.64 14.86 -0.58
C THR A 288 -3.77 13.86 -0.39
N VAL A 289 -3.73 12.73 -1.08
CA VAL A 289 -4.56 11.56 -0.82
C VAL A 289 -3.77 10.60 0.05
N ASP A 290 -4.37 10.16 1.16
CA ASP A 290 -3.73 9.18 2.03
C ASP A 290 -4.80 8.40 2.82
N GLY A 291 -4.38 7.29 3.45
CA GLY A 291 -5.25 6.47 4.27
C GLY A 291 -5.43 7.00 5.70
N GLU A 292 -6.31 6.34 6.44
CA GLU A 292 -6.68 6.71 7.81
C GLU A 292 -5.51 6.66 8.80
N TRP A 293 -4.56 5.74 8.60
CA TRP A 293 -3.36 5.59 9.44
C TRP A 293 -2.51 6.85 9.54
N MET A 294 -2.55 7.70 8.48
CA MET A 294 -1.85 8.98 8.46
C MET A 294 -2.29 9.90 9.62
N THR A 295 -3.51 9.73 10.15
CA THR A 295 -3.99 10.50 11.32
C THR A 295 -3.39 10.02 12.64
N GLY A 296 -2.73 8.87 12.67
CA GLY A 296 -2.36 8.14 13.86
C GLY A 296 -0.97 8.46 14.44
N PRO A 297 -0.61 7.74 15.52
CA PRO A 297 0.59 7.99 16.31
C PRO A 297 1.89 7.65 15.57
N ASN A 298 1.84 6.80 14.57
CA ASN A 298 3.01 6.46 13.75
C ASN A 298 3.31 7.51 12.66
N PHE A 299 2.35 8.41 12.40
CA PHE A 299 2.42 9.46 11.39
C PHE A 299 2.18 10.85 12.00
N ILE A 300 1.11 11.55 11.60
CA ILE A 300 0.95 12.98 11.95
C ILE A 300 0.89 13.19 13.46
N GLU A 301 0.10 12.41 14.19
CA GLU A 301 -0.03 12.60 15.64
C GLU A 301 1.29 12.45 16.39
N GLY A 302 2.15 11.50 15.96
CA GLY A 302 3.45 11.25 16.58
C GLY A 302 4.60 12.08 16.00
N LEU A 303 4.63 12.25 14.67
CA LEU A 303 5.74 12.90 13.98
C LEU A 303 5.58 14.42 13.85
N LYS A 304 4.33 14.91 13.79
CA LYS A 304 4.01 16.33 13.57
C LYS A 304 2.75 16.76 14.33
N PRO A 305 2.69 16.61 15.66
CA PRO A 305 1.49 16.83 16.46
C PRO A 305 0.92 18.26 16.36
N ASP A 306 1.76 19.23 16.00
CA ASP A 306 1.35 20.64 15.86
C ASP A 306 0.83 20.96 14.44
N LEU A 307 0.77 20.01 13.52
CA LEU A 307 0.27 20.24 12.16
C LEU A 307 -1.24 20.54 12.20
N TRP A 308 -1.61 21.75 11.74
CA TRP A 308 -3.02 22.11 11.60
C TRP A 308 -3.54 21.65 10.25
N TYR A 309 -4.24 20.52 10.25
CA TYR A 309 -4.73 19.88 9.04
C TYR A 309 -6.19 19.44 9.17
N GLY A 310 -6.82 19.18 8.04
CA GLY A 310 -8.14 18.57 7.95
C GLY A 310 -8.13 17.31 7.10
N VAL A 311 -9.20 16.52 7.24
CA VAL A 311 -9.48 15.32 6.47
C VAL A 311 -10.92 15.38 5.96
N ALA A 312 -11.14 15.04 4.71
CA ALA A 312 -12.46 15.00 4.07
C ALA A 312 -12.52 13.85 3.05
N PRO A 313 -13.74 13.45 2.62
CA PRO A 313 -13.90 12.63 1.42
C PRO A 313 -13.16 13.27 0.24
N PHE A 314 -12.65 12.41 -0.66
CA PHE A 314 -12.05 12.94 -1.88
C PHE A 314 -13.11 13.62 -2.75
N PRO A 315 -12.78 14.75 -3.44
CA PRO A 315 -13.72 15.49 -4.27
C PRO A 315 -14.27 14.67 -5.43
N TYR A 316 -15.52 14.94 -5.82
CA TYR A 316 -16.24 14.28 -6.92
C TYR A 316 -16.40 15.20 -8.15
N PRO A 317 -16.68 14.67 -9.35
CA PRO A 317 -17.00 15.49 -10.53
C PRO A 317 -18.26 16.32 -10.28
N ALA A 318 -18.21 17.64 -10.56
CA ALA A 318 -19.29 18.57 -10.24
C ALA A 318 -20.63 18.25 -10.91
N ASP A 319 -20.61 17.58 -12.06
CA ASP A 319 -21.77 17.11 -12.81
C ASP A 319 -22.29 15.74 -12.35
N HIS A 320 -21.60 15.08 -11.39
CA HIS A 320 -21.95 13.79 -10.84
C HIS A 320 -22.01 13.78 -9.30
N PRO A 321 -22.92 14.58 -8.69
CA PRO A 321 -23.00 14.66 -7.23
C PRO A 321 -23.41 13.36 -6.54
N GLU A 322 -23.99 12.39 -7.26
CA GLU A 322 -24.26 11.05 -6.78
C GLU A 322 -23.00 10.24 -6.46
N ARG A 323 -21.83 10.70 -6.93
CA ARG A 323 -20.53 10.08 -6.65
C ARG A 323 -19.82 10.68 -5.44
N ALA A 324 -20.47 11.59 -4.71
CA ALA A 324 -19.94 12.07 -3.44
C ALA A 324 -19.62 10.88 -2.51
N ASN A 325 -18.52 10.95 -1.76
CA ASN A 325 -18.02 9.90 -0.88
C ASN A 325 -17.62 8.58 -1.58
N THR A 326 -17.51 8.57 -2.91
CA THR A 326 -16.92 7.41 -3.60
C THR A 326 -15.50 7.20 -3.10
N ASN A 327 -15.21 5.99 -2.69
CA ASN A 327 -13.89 5.59 -2.24
C ASN A 327 -13.69 4.08 -2.50
N THR A 328 -12.45 3.61 -2.45
CA THR A 328 -12.11 2.20 -2.50
C THR A 328 -11.85 1.68 -1.11
N ILE A 329 -12.33 0.46 -0.84
CA ILE A 329 -12.01 -0.28 0.37
C ILE A 329 -11.04 -1.38 0.00
N GLY A 330 -9.86 -1.31 0.57
CA GLY A 330 -8.84 -2.35 0.56
C GLY A 330 -8.64 -2.92 1.95
N GLY A 331 -7.45 -3.37 2.23
CA GLY A 331 -7.00 -3.63 3.57
C GLY A 331 -6.23 -4.92 3.78
N THR A 332 -5.76 -5.05 4.98
CA THR A 332 -4.90 -6.12 5.45
C THR A 332 -5.64 -7.45 5.52
N VAL A 333 -5.07 -8.49 4.92
CA VAL A 333 -5.62 -9.85 4.98
C VAL A 333 -4.61 -10.83 5.58
N ALA A 334 -5.11 -11.82 6.32
CA ALA A 334 -4.32 -12.90 6.89
C ALA A 334 -4.63 -14.23 6.18
N VAL A 335 -3.59 -14.97 5.82
CA VAL A 335 -3.67 -16.25 5.13
C VAL A 335 -2.86 -17.32 5.87
N ILE A 336 -3.19 -18.59 5.65
CA ILE A 336 -2.36 -19.73 6.06
C ILE A 336 -1.73 -20.29 4.79
N PRO A 337 -0.39 -20.22 4.64
CA PRO A 337 0.29 -20.86 3.52
C PRO A 337 0.13 -22.38 3.52
N SER A 338 0.06 -23.00 2.34
CA SER A 338 0.16 -24.45 2.22
C SER A 338 1.53 -24.93 2.64
N GLY A 339 1.57 -26.10 3.27
CA GLY A 339 2.82 -26.72 3.72
C GLY A 339 3.35 -26.23 5.06
N VAL A 340 2.56 -25.48 5.84
CA VAL A 340 2.85 -25.18 7.25
C VAL A 340 2.93 -26.49 8.06
N LYS A 341 3.71 -26.49 9.14
CA LYS A 341 3.95 -27.70 9.94
C LYS A 341 2.72 -28.18 10.69
N ASP A 342 1.94 -27.24 11.21
CA ASP A 342 0.71 -27.50 11.98
C ASP A 342 -0.39 -26.51 11.58
N VAL A 343 -1.26 -26.94 10.67
CA VAL A 343 -2.40 -26.16 10.18
C VAL A 343 -3.38 -25.82 11.32
N ASP A 344 -3.56 -26.76 12.27
CA ASP A 344 -4.48 -26.54 13.40
C ASP A 344 -3.95 -25.46 14.36
N ALA A 345 -2.63 -25.43 14.60
CA ALA A 345 -2.02 -24.38 15.41
C ALA A 345 -2.10 -23.02 14.72
N SER A 346 -1.81 -22.96 13.41
CA SER A 346 -1.96 -21.77 12.59
C SER A 346 -3.42 -21.25 12.59
N ALA A 347 -4.39 -22.15 12.44
CA ALA A 347 -5.81 -21.79 12.46
C ALA A 347 -6.30 -21.26 13.81
N LYS A 348 -5.78 -21.79 14.92
CA LYS A 348 -6.07 -21.24 16.27
C LYS A 348 -5.49 -19.86 16.47
N LEU A 349 -4.27 -19.62 15.99
CA LEU A 349 -3.66 -18.31 16.02
C LEU A 349 -4.46 -17.33 15.19
N LEU A 350 -4.83 -17.71 13.97
CA LEU A 350 -5.66 -16.91 13.08
C LEU A 350 -7.04 -16.60 13.71
N ALA A 351 -7.67 -17.57 14.38
CA ALA A 351 -8.94 -17.37 15.08
C ALA A 351 -8.81 -16.37 16.24
N TRP A 352 -7.69 -16.40 16.97
CA TRP A 352 -7.41 -15.40 17.99
C TRP A 352 -7.22 -14.01 17.39
N MET A 353 -6.48 -13.90 16.29
CA MET A 353 -6.31 -12.62 15.56
C MET A 353 -7.66 -12.03 15.14
N MET A 354 -8.59 -12.89 14.73
CA MET A 354 -9.93 -12.47 14.27
C MET A 354 -10.93 -12.20 15.40
N SER A 355 -10.54 -12.36 16.67
CA SER A 355 -11.43 -11.99 17.78
C SER A 355 -11.62 -10.46 17.83
N PRO A 356 -12.86 -9.98 18.08
CA PRO A 356 -13.14 -8.53 18.07
C PRO A 356 -12.23 -7.70 18.99
N GLU A 357 -11.84 -8.25 20.15
CA GLU A 357 -10.94 -7.58 21.07
C GLU A 357 -9.55 -7.39 20.47
N VAL A 358 -8.98 -8.43 19.83
CA VAL A 358 -7.65 -8.37 19.20
C VAL A 358 -7.67 -7.48 17.96
N VAL A 359 -8.72 -7.56 17.16
CA VAL A 359 -8.92 -6.65 16.01
C VAL A 359 -8.98 -5.20 16.50
N ALA A 360 -9.76 -4.92 17.55
CA ALA A 360 -9.84 -3.57 18.10
C ALA A 360 -8.49 -3.07 18.64
N ASP A 361 -7.78 -3.89 19.41
CA ASP A 361 -6.49 -3.52 19.99
C ASP A 361 -5.43 -3.21 18.92
N GLU A 362 -5.37 -4.03 17.87
CA GLU A 362 -4.41 -3.82 16.77
C GLU A 362 -4.79 -2.60 15.92
N MET A 363 -6.06 -2.51 15.51
CA MET A 363 -6.50 -1.44 14.62
C MET A 363 -6.47 -0.07 15.31
N VAL A 364 -6.81 0.01 16.59
CA VAL A 364 -6.65 1.25 17.39
C VAL A 364 -5.18 1.64 17.52
N ALA A 365 -4.28 0.67 17.74
CA ALA A 365 -2.86 0.97 17.93
C ALA A 365 -2.17 1.51 16.66
N ASN A 366 -2.61 1.06 15.49
CA ASN A 366 -2.06 1.46 14.20
C ASN A 366 -2.95 2.44 13.42
N PHE A 367 -4.11 2.81 13.97
CA PHE A 367 -5.08 3.67 13.31
C PHE A 367 -5.52 3.13 11.94
N ASN A 368 -5.81 1.83 11.90
CA ASN A 368 -6.46 1.18 10.76
C ASN A 368 -7.94 0.90 11.06
N LEU A 369 -8.74 0.78 10.02
CA LEU A 369 -10.16 0.44 10.17
C LEU A 369 -10.34 -1.03 10.53
N PRO A 370 -11.21 -1.37 11.51
CA PRO A 370 -11.45 -2.76 11.88
C PRO A 370 -12.28 -3.50 10.81
N SER A 371 -11.94 -4.75 10.55
CA SER A 371 -12.72 -5.64 9.70
C SER A 371 -13.98 -6.20 10.38
N SER A 372 -14.01 -6.21 11.71
CA SER A 372 -15.10 -6.71 12.56
C SER A 372 -16.07 -5.60 12.92
N LYS A 373 -17.37 -5.86 12.75
CA LYS A 373 -18.45 -4.93 13.15
C LYS A 373 -18.49 -4.72 14.66
N THR A 374 -18.23 -5.79 15.43
CA THR A 374 -18.16 -5.70 16.90
C THR A 374 -16.94 -4.92 17.35
N ALA A 375 -15.78 -5.11 16.72
CA ALA A 375 -14.59 -4.32 17.00
C ALA A 375 -14.80 -2.82 16.70
N ALA A 376 -15.52 -2.49 15.62
CA ALA A 376 -15.83 -1.10 15.25
C ALA A 376 -16.69 -0.35 16.27
N GLU A 377 -17.35 -1.05 17.20
CA GLU A 377 -18.11 -0.45 18.30
C GLU A 377 -17.21 0.05 19.46
N ASP A 378 -15.90 -0.27 19.42
CA ASP A 378 -14.97 0.17 20.46
C ASP A 378 -14.86 1.71 20.47
N PRO A 379 -15.12 2.36 21.64
CA PRO A 379 -15.15 3.82 21.74
C PRO A 379 -13.80 4.47 21.38
N ARG A 380 -12.68 3.77 21.47
CA ARG A 380 -11.35 4.29 21.12
C ARG A 380 -11.27 4.75 19.66
N PHE A 381 -12.00 4.12 18.72
CA PHE A 381 -12.06 4.56 17.33
C PHE A 381 -12.72 5.93 17.12
N HIS A 382 -13.52 6.38 18.08
CA HIS A 382 -14.26 7.64 18.01
C HIS A 382 -13.58 8.81 18.74
N GLU A 383 -12.41 8.59 19.34
CA GLU A 383 -11.66 9.63 20.04
C GLU A 383 -10.98 10.63 19.09
N ASN A 384 -10.63 10.21 17.88
CA ASN A 384 -10.05 11.07 16.84
C ASN A 384 -11.10 11.41 15.77
N GLU A 385 -11.59 12.67 15.77
CA GLU A 385 -12.61 13.14 14.81
C GLU A 385 -12.18 12.99 13.33
N LYS A 386 -10.88 13.02 13.04
CA LYS A 386 -10.36 12.85 11.67
C LYS A 386 -10.41 11.38 11.25
N PHE A 387 -10.12 10.46 12.16
CA PHE A 387 -10.25 9.04 11.91
C PHE A 387 -11.72 8.62 11.65
N VAL A 388 -12.67 9.25 12.35
CA VAL A 388 -14.11 9.00 12.16
C VAL A 388 -14.55 9.28 10.72
N VAL A 389 -13.93 10.25 10.02
CA VAL A 389 -14.23 10.51 8.59
C VAL A 389 -14.01 9.24 7.74
N PHE A 390 -12.96 8.49 8.01
CA PHE A 390 -12.67 7.24 7.28
C PHE A 390 -13.63 6.12 7.67
N MET A 391 -14.02 6.02 8.94
CA MET A 391 -15.06 5.08 9.36
C MET A 391 -16.40 5.36 8.64
N ASP A 392 -16.77 6.64 8.51
CA ASP A 392 -17.98 7.04 7.79
C ASP A 392 -17.86 6.72 6.29
N LEU A 393 -16.69 6.97 5.67
CA LEU A 393 -16.42 6.64 4.28
C LEU A 393 -16.50 5.13 4.01
N ALA A 394 -15.91 4.31 4.87
CA ALA A 394 -15.95 2.85 4.73
C ALA A 394 -17.38 2.26 4.83
N ASN A 395 -18.28 2.98 5.50
CA ASN A 395 -19.69 2.61 5.64
C ASN A 395 -20.62 3.30 4.63
N ASP A 396 -20.08 4.18 3.76
CA ASP A 396 -20.90 4.88 2.77
C ASP A 396 -21.41 3.91 1.68
N PRO A 397 -22.66 4.06 1.19
CA PRO A 397 -23.16 3.27 0.08
C PRO A 397 -22.34 3.34 -1.22
N ASN A 398 -21.54 4.39 -1.40
CA ASN A 398 -20.64 4.58 -2.55
C ASN A 398 -19.23 3.99 -2.32
N ALA A 399 -19.00 3.37 -1.17
CA ALA A 399 -17.76 2.64 -0.92
C ALA A 399 -17.69 1.38 -1.80
N MET A 400 -16.59 1.21 -2.51
CA MET A 400 -16.38 0.14 -3.47
C MET A 400 -15.31 -0.83 -3.00
N SER A 401 -15.62 -2.13 -2.97
CA SER A 401 -14.59 -3.16 -2.78
C SER A 401 -13.83 -3.37 -4.07
N GLN A 402 -12.53 -3.53 -3.96
CA GLN A 402 -11.72 -3.95 -5.10
C GLN A 402 -12.08 -5.38 -5.53
N ILE A 403 -12.03 -5.63 -6.83
CA ILE A 403 -12.32 -6.93 -7.43
C ILE A 403 -11.00 -7.57 -7.84
N TYR A 404 -10.70 -8.71 -7.25
CA TYR A 404 -9.44 -9.41 -7.45
C TYR A 404 -9.61 -10.62 -8.37
N THR A 405 -8.76 -10.70 -9.37
CA THR A 405 -8.68 -11.78 -10.37
C THR A 405 -7.30 -12.45 -10.27
N PRO A 406 -7.09 -13.61 -10.94
CA PRO A 406 -5.77 -14.24 -10.95
C PRO A 406 -4.63 -13.42 -11.59
N ILE A 407 -4.95 -12.29 -12.22
CA ILE A 407 -4.00 -11.39 -12.88
C ILE A 407 -4.03 -9.96 -12.33
N SER A 408 -4.60 -9.76 -11.14
CA SER A 408 -4.76 -8.42 -10.56
C SER A 408 -3.42 -7.73 -10.30
N THR A 409 -2.41 -8.45 -9.84
CA THR A 409 -1.06 -7.91 -9.60
C THR A 409 -0.41 -7.41 -10.89
N GLU A 410 -0.55 -8.17 -11.97
CA GLU A 410 -0.01 -7.77 -13.28
C GLU A 410 -0.73 -6.55 -13.84
N ILE A 411 -2.06 -6.47 -13.66
CA ILE A 411 -2.85 -5.30 -14.05
C ILE A 411 -2.44 -4.08 -13.24
N ALA A 412 -2.33 -4.18 -11.93
CA ALA A 412 -1.93 -3.07 -11.06
C ALA A 412 -0.53 -2.55 -11.46
N THR A 413 0.43 -3.44 -11.65
CA THR A 413 1.78 -3.08 -12.11
C THR A 413 1.77 -2.35 -13.46
N GLU A 414 0.96 -2.80 -14.41
CA GLU A 414 0.84 -2.14 -15.72
C GLU A 414 0.16 -0.77 -15.61
N LEU A 415 -0.87 -0.66 -14.76
CA LEU A 415 -1.56 0.61 -14.50
C LEU A 415 -0.61 1.65 -13.89
N ASP A 416 0.22 1.26 -12.93
CA ASP A 416 1.24 2.14 -12.36
C ASP A 416 2.23 2.63 -13.43
N LEU A 417 2.70 1.73 -14.29
CA LEU A 417 3.58 2.09 -15.42
C LEU A 417 2.89 3.02 -16.43
N ILE A 418 1.61 2.81 -16.71
CA ILE A 418 0.82 3.68 -17.59
C ILE A 418 0.63 5.05 -16.93
N GLN A 419 0.26 5.08 -15.65
CA GLN A 419 0.13 6.32 -14.89
C GLN A 419 1.45 7.12 -14.94
N GLU A 420 2.58 6.48 -14.67
CA GLU A 420 3.90 7.12 -14.76
C GLU A 420 4.16 7.69 -16.17
N GLN A 421 3.92 6.93 -17.24
CA GLN A 421 4.11 7.42 -18.61
C GLN A 421 3.19 8.60 -18.94
N VAL A 422 1.94 8.55 -18.50
CA VAL A 422 0.96 9.62 -18.73
C VAL A 422 1.34 10.88 -17.96
N LEU A 423 1.67 10.76 -16.69
CA LEU A 423 1.95 11.90 -15.82
C LEU A 423 3.34 12.49 -16.06
N HIS A 424 4.37 11.65 -16.09
CA HIS A 424 5.76 12.10 -16.11
C HIS A 424 6.29 12.34 -17.51
N ALA A 425 5.86 11.53 -18.51
CA ALA A 425 6.30 11.67 -19.89
C ALA A 425 5.27 12.34 -20.81
N GLY A 426 4.08 12.68 -20.32
CA GLY A 426 3.04 13.36 -21.08
C GLY A 426 2.41 12.48 -22.17
N ALA A 427 2.45 11.15 -22.01
CA ALA A 427 1.88 10.21 -22.97
C ALA A 427 0.35 10.34 -23.05
N ASP A 428 -0.22 10.01 -24.20
CA ASP A 428 -1.67 9.85 -24.34
C ASP A 428 -2.10 8.53 -23.69
N PRO A 429 -3.03 8.54 -22.70
CA PRO A 429 -3.47 7.33 -22.03
C PRO A 429 -4.22 6.34 -22.94
N GLU A 430 -4.97 6.82 -23.94
CA GLU A 430 -5.85 5.97 -24.75
C GLU A 430 -5.12 4.81 -25.44
N PRO A 431 -4.03 5.01 -26.24
CA PRO A 431 -3.35 3.90 -26.90
C PRO A 431 -2.66 2.96 -25.91
N LEU A 432 -2.21 3.45 -24.76
CA LEU A 432 -1.58 2.62 -23.71
C LEU A 432 -2.62 1.70 -23.06
N LEU A 433 -3.76 2.26 -22.67
CA LEU A 433 -4.85 1.50 -22.07
C LEU A 433 -5.47 0.49 -23.04
N GLN A 434 -5.62 0.83 -24.34
CA GLN A 434 -6.09 -0.11 -25.35
C GLN A 434 -5.14 -1.30 -25.50
N ALA A 435 -3.83 -1.06 -25.56
CA ALA A 435 -2.85 -2.14 -25.65
C ALA A 435 -2.87 -3.04 -24.40
N ALA A 436 -2.99 -2.45 -23.20
CA ALA A 436 -3.11 -3.17 -21.96
C ALA A 436 -4.43 -3.97 -21.90
N GLN A 437 -5.55 -3.39 -22.32
CA GLN A 437 -6.85 -4.04 -22.42
C GLN A 437 -6.78 -5.34 -23.23
N GLU A 438 -6.24 -5.30 -24.45
CA GLU A 438 -6.12 -6.46 -25.33
C GLU A 438 -5.23 -7.55 -24.72
N LYS A 439 -4.11 -7.15 -24.11
CA LYS A 439 -3.18 -8.04 -23.43
C LYS A 439 -3.85 -8.76 -22.27
N PHE A 440 -4.38 -8.00 -21.33
CA PHE A 440 -4.89 -8.56 -20.07
C PHE A 440 -6.23 -9.26 -20.21
N GLN A 441 -7.10 -8.90 -21.17
CA GLN A 441 -8.27 -9.72 -21.45
C GLN A 441 -7.88 -11.13 -21.90
N THR A 442 -6.87 -11.24 -22.78
CA THR A 442 -6.35 -12.54 -23.23
C THR A 442 -5.76 -13.36 -22.07
N GLU A 443 -5.05 -12.71 -21.16
CA GLU A 443 -4.46 -13.36 -19.98
C GLU A 443 -5.53 -13.79 -18.98
N LEU A 444 -6.57 -12.95 -18.77
CA LEU A 444 -7.70 -13.27 -17.90
C LEU A 444 -8.51 -14.46 -18.43
N ASP A 445 -8.84 -14.46 -19.73
CA ASP A 445 -9.56 -15.57 -20.36
C ASP A 445 -8.81 -16.89 -20.16
N LYS A 446 -7.50 -16.88 -20.38
CA LYS A 446 -6.63 -18.04 -20.15
C LYS A 446 -6.62 -18.48 -18.68
N ALA A 447 -6.53 -17.54 -17.73
CA ALA A 447 -6.52 -17.83 -16.30
C ALA A 447 -7.88 -18.39 -15.81
N LEU A 448 -8.98 -17.96 -16.44
CA LEU A 448 -10.32 -18.45 -16.16
C LEU A 448 -10.68 -19.73 -16.94
N GLY A 449 -9.77 -20.24 -17.80
CA GLY A 449 -10.01 -21.45 -18.59
C GLY A 449 -11.02 -21.28 -19.74
N GLN A 450 -11.14 -20.09 -20.28
CA GLN A 450 -12.07 -19.73 -21.37
C GLN A 450 -11.39 -19.81 -22.74
#